data_b955a386b9dc1316e61925d10acc5537
#
_entry.id   b955a386b9dc1316e61925d10acc5537
#
_cell.length_a   1.000
_cell.length_b   1.000
_cell.length_c   1.000
_cell.angle_alpha   90.00
_cell.angle_beta   90.00
_cell.angle_gamma   90.00
#
_symmetry.space_group_name_H-M   'P 1'
#
loop_
_entity.id
_entity.type
_entity.pdbx_description
1 polymer ?
#
loop_
_entity_poly.entity_id
_entity_poly.type
_entity_poly.pdbx_seq_one_letter_code
_entity_poly.pdbx_strand_id
1 'polypeptide(L)'
;VADKPLRVLFLTPYFRPYLGGIERAIEQLSFQIQQSDAIEAVGVLTTKYSFPRKPQPTWDDRETTPGGISIFRLSGFPWRSLPFYSVPLVWFSPLRLKKYLEEFHPDVIHFVGDGWFWGHIWAWFWYRGRARIVFTPSYHTLPPSKWWLKPINAFLSHMADRVVALTDLEAKGVHRAYRTGKDKLGVIGWGASVDEKVDPACEEEQEENEEQTGPLTILCVGRLGSHKGQRWLLNVYLMARMRFDRPARIVLVGRDEGSAAGIKKFIFQRRLQGEVIVTGEVSDNELAEWYAEADLFVLFSRYEAFGLVFLEAMAHGTPVLTHEVGANREVLLRGAIMVAPFNEAAATDELVRLMNDGAARRALGHEAQEYALSEFGWPVVAEKYLEVYQHSRTAA
;
A
#
# COMPACT_ATOMS: atom_id res chain seq x y z
N VAL A 1 20.47 -5.29 30.66
CA VAL A 1 20.00 -6.63 30.30
C VAL A 1 19.48 -6.45 28.87
N ALA A 2 20.13 -7.09 27.90
CA ALA A 2 19.60 -7.07 26.54
C ALA A 2 18.22 -7.73 26.57
N ASP A 3 17.20 -7.04 26.09
CA ASP A 3 15.86 -7.62 25.99
C ASP A 3 15.91 -8.83 25.05
N LYS A 4 15.20 -9.89 25.41
CA LYS A 4 15.09 -11.10 24.57
C LYS A 4 14.54 -10.73 23.20
N PRO A 5 15.14 -11.22 22.08
CA PRO A 5 14.59 -11.01 20.76
C PRO A 5 13.12 -11.43 20.65
N LEU A 6 12.31 -10.65 19.94
CA LEU A 6 10.87 -10.79 19.89
C LEU A 6 10.43 -11.69 18.73
N ARG A 7 9.34 -12.41 18.94
CA ARG A 7 8.63 -13.19 17.90
C ARG A 7 7.36 -12.42 17.50
N VAL A 8 7.36 -11.89 16.28
CA VAL A 8 6.28 -11.03 15.77
C VAL A 8 5.38 -11.82 14.81
N LEU A 9 4.08 -11.84 15.07
CA LEU A 9 3.09 -12.50 14.21
C LEU A 9 2.09 -11.48 13.66
N PHE A 10 2.09 -11.30 12.34
CA PHE A 10 1.06 -10.54 11.66
C PHE A 10 -0.20 -11.39 11.46
N LEU A 11 -1.37 -10.83 11.73
CA LEU A 11 -2.66 -11.40 11.39
C LEU A 11 -3.36 -10.54 10.35
N THR A 12 -3.56 -11.11 9.17
CA THR A 12 -4.22 -10.44 8.03
C THR A 12 -5.10 -11.43 7.26
N PRO A 13 -6.24 -10.98 6.70
CA PRO A 13 -7.15 -11.89 5.99
C PRO A 13 -6.58 -12.45 4.68
N TYR A 14 -5.72 -11.68 4.01
CA TYR A 14 -5.09 -12.04 2.74
C TYR A 14 -3.58 -11.92 2.84
N PHE A 15 -2.88 -12.79 2.13
CA PHE A 15 -1.43 -12.72 1.98
C PHE A 15 -1.00 -13.59 0.78
N ARG A 16 0.31 -13.66 0.49
CA ARG A 16 0.85 -14.45 -0.63
C ARG A 16 0.13 -15.79 -0.87
N PRO A 17 -0.05 -16.19 -2.13
CA PRO A 17 0.37 -15.56 -3.40
C PRO A 17 -0.47 -14.37 -3.84
N TYR A 18 -1.55 -14.02 -3.13
CA TYR A 18 -2.31 -12.80 -3.41
C TYR A 18 -1.62 -11.61 -2.73
N LEU A 19 -1.27 -10.58 -3.51
CA LEU A 19 -0.68 -9.34 -3.02
C LEU A 19 -1.50 -8.13 -3.50
N GLY A 20 -2.06 -7.39 -2.55
CA GLY A 20 -2.54 -6.03 -2.73
C GLY A 20 -1.57 -5.06 -2.05
N GLY A 21 -1.91 -3.78 -1.92
CA GLY A 21 -1.03 -2.80 -1.28
C GLY A 21 -0.72 -3.09 0.18
N ILE A 22 -1.72 -3.54 0.96
CA ILE A 22 -1.53 -3.88 2.38
C ILE A 22 -0.66 -5.14 2.52
N GLU A 23 -0.92 -6.17 1.71
CA GLU A 23 -0.18 -7.43 1.74
C GLU A 23 1.29 -7.22 1.37
N ARG A 24 1.58 -6.38 0.38
CA ARG A 24 2.95 -5.96 0.02
C ARG A 24 3.61 -5.21 1.17
N ALA A 25 2.90 -4.27 1.79
CA ALA A 25 3.42 -3.52 2.93
C ALA A 25 3.76 -4.44 4.12
N ILE A 26 2.89 -5.41 4.45
CA ILE A 26 3.18 -6.42 5.50
C ILE A 26 4.42 -7.24 5.13
N GLU A 27 4.54 -7.64 3.88
CA GLU A 27 5.67 -8.43 3.41
C GLU A 27 6.99 -7.68 3.54
N GLN A 28 7.05 -6.44 3.04
CA GLN A 28 8.24 -5.61 3.13
C GLN A 28 8.59 -5.28 4.59
N LEU A 29 7.60 -4.90 5.40
CA LEU A 29 7.81 -4.68 6.83
C LEU A 29 8.33 -5.94 7.51
N SER A 30 7.75 -7.11 7.22
CA SER A 30 8.18 -8.39 7.77
C SER A 30 9.63 -8.70 7.41
N PHE A 31 10.01 -8.47 6.16
CA PHE A 31 11.38 -8.65 5.69
C PHE A 31 12.35 -7.73 6.42
N GLN A 32 12.02 -6.44 6.53
CA GLN A 32 12.90 -5.45 7.17
C GLN A 32 13.07 -5.70 8.67
N ILE A 33 12.00 -5.95 9.42
CA ILE A 33 12.14 -6.20 10.85
C ILE A 33 12.87 -7.52 11.15
N GLN A 34 12.76 -8.53 10.25
CA GLN A 34 13.48 -9.81 10.40
C GLN A 34 15.01 -9.63 10.36
N GLN A 35 15.52 -8.55 9.76
CA GLN A 35 16.95 -8.25 9.70
C GLN A 35 17.48 -7.67 11.04
N SER A 36 16.60 -7.30 11.96
CA SER A 36 17.00 -6.71 13.25
C SER A 36 17.35 -7.79 14.28
N ASP A 37 18.44 -7.59 15.01
CA ASP A 37 18.83 -8.41 16.16
C ASP A 37 17.77 -8.44 17.28
N ALA A 38 16.85 -7.48 17.28
CA ALA A 38 15.73 -7.42 18.21
C ALA A 38 14.62 -8.42 17.89
N ILE A 39 14.68 -9.11 16.74
CA ILE A 39 13.66 -10.04 16.24
C ILE A 39 14.22 -11.45 16.11
N GLU A 40 13.61 -12.39 16.82
CA GLU A 40 13.93 -13.82 16.72
C GLU A 40 13.25 -14.46 15.50
N ALA A 41 11.98 -14.13 15.26
CA ALA A 41 11.20 -14.69 14.15
C ALA A 41 10.04 -13.80 13.75
N VAL A 42 9.71 -13.78 12.46
CA VAL A 42 8.51 -13.15 11.91
C VAL A 42 7.61 -14.22 11.30
N GLY A 43 6.32 -14.11 11.57
CA GLY A 43 5.30 -14.96 10.98
C GLY A 43 4.11 -14.16 10.45
N VAL A 44 3.40 -14.74 9.49
CA VAL A 44 2.13 -14.21 8.98
C VAL A 44 1.05 -15.30 9.07
N LEU A 45 -0.01 -15.02 9.78
CA LEU A 45 -1.17 -15.89 9.84
C LEU A 45 -2.31 -15.31 9.02
N THR A 46 -2.78 -16.08 8.04
CA THR A 46 -3.74 -15.62 7.03
C THR A 46 -4.73 -16.73 6.67
N THR A 47 -5.52 -16.51 5.62
CA THR A 47 -6.48 -17.51 5.10
C THR A 47 -6.04 -18.07 3.75
N LYS A 48 -6.61 -19.22 3.34
CA LYS A 48 -6.51 -19.77 1.98
C LYS A 48 -7.51 -19.13 1.01
N TYR A 49 -7.58 -17.79 1.00
CA TYR A 49 -8.48 -17.05 0.11
C TYR A 49 -7.74 -15.94 -0.62
N SER A 50 -8.05 -15.77 -1.90
CA SER A 50 -7.70 -14.56 -2.64
C SER A 50 -8.89 -13.59 -2.68
N PHE A 51 -8.61 -12.31 -2.86
CA PHE A 51 -9.65 -11.31 -3.09
C PHE A 51 -10.36 -11.55 -4.45
N PRO A 52 -11.68 -11.41 -4.60
CA PRO A 52 -12.68 -11.18 -3.56
C PRO A 52 -13.33 -12.49 -3.05
N ARG A 53 -12.73 -13.23 -2.16
CA ARG A 53 -13.24 -14.46 -1.52
C ARG A 53 -13.18 -15.72 -2.38
N LYS A 54 -12.21 -15.83 -3.27
CA LYS A 54 -12.01 -17.07 -4.03
C LYS A 54 -11.20 -18.05 -3.17
N PRO A 55 -11.74 -19.24 -2.84
CA PRO A 55 -10.98 -20.24 -2.11
C PRO A 55 -9.82 -20.75 -2.97
N GLN A 56 -8.69 -20.98 -2.32
CA GLN A 56 -7.46 -21.48 -2.93
C GLN A 56 -7.04 -22.76 -2.19
N PRO A 57 -7.73 -23.88 -2.40
CA PRO A 57 -7.49 -25.12 -1.65
C PRO A 57 -6.09 -25.72 -1.89
N THR A 58 -5.50 -25.40 -3.02
CA THR A 58 -4.16 -25.90 -3.42
C THR A 58 -3.00 -25.20 -2.72
N TRP A 59 -3.26 -24.05 -2.06
CA TRP A 59 -2.20 -23.39 -1.29
C TRP A 59 -1.86 -24.20 -0.04
N ASP A 60 -0.57 -24.27 0.29
CA ASP A 60 -0.09 -24.98 1.47
C ASP A 60 -0.60 -24.32 2.76
N ASP A 61 -0.85 -25.17 3.79
CA ASP A 61 -1.22 -24.68 5.12
C ASP A 61 -0.05 -23.95 5.79
N ARG A 62 1.16 -24.28 5.41
CA ARG A 62 2.43 -23.72 5.91
C ARG A 62 3.42 -23.53 4.80
N GLU A 63 4.11 -22.43 4.86
CA GLU A 63 5.17 -22.07 3.93
C GLU A 63 6.20 -21.23 4.67
N THR A 64 7.46 -21.30 4.26
CA THR A 64 8.49 -20.37 4.70
C THR A 64 9.03 -19.66 3.47
N THR A 65 9.04 -18.33 3.49
CA THR A 65 9.60 -17.56 2.38
C THR A 65 11.12 -17.71 2.34
N PRO A 66 11.77 -17.41 1.20
CA PRO A 66 13.24 -17.36 1.13
C PRO A 66 13.88 -16.44 2.18
N GLY A 67 13.18 -15.38 2.59
CA GLY A 67 13.61 -14.46 3.67
C GLY A 67 13.33 -14.95 5.09
N GLY A 68 12.92 -16.22 5.29
CA GLY A 68 12.74 -16.82 6.62
C GLY A 68 11.39 -16.53 7.29
N ILE A 69 10.46 -15.83 6.63
CA ILE A 69 9.14 -15.52 7.19
C ILE A 69 8.25 -16.75 7.14
N SER A 70 7.68 -17.13 8.28
CA SER A 70 6.77 -18.27 8.40
C SER A 70 5.34 -17.87 8.04
N ILE A 71 4.71 -18.54 7.08
CA ILE A 71 3.33 -18.29 6.66
C ILE A 71 2.44 -19.45 7.13
N PHE A 72 1.37 -19.12 7.86
CA PHE A 72 0.35 -20.07 8.32
C PHE A 72 -0.99 -19.72 7.67
N ARG A 73 -1.61 -20.66 6.95
CA ARG A 73 -2.88 -20.44 6.26
C ARG A 73 -4.00 -21.26 6.88
N LEU A 74 -5.09 -20.59 7.20
CA LEU A 74 -6.31 -21.21 7.70
C LEU A 74 -7.27 -21.51 6.55
N SER A 75 -7.64 -22.78 6.43
CA SER A 75 -8.76 -23.20 5.60
C SER A 75 -10.07 -22.91 6.33
N GLY A 76 -11.13 -22.53 5.58
CA GLY A 76 -12.42 -22.24 6.16
C GLY A 76 -13.52 -22.21 5.10
N PHE A 77 -14.71 -21.77 5.51
CA PHE A 77 -15.86 -21.60 4.63
C PHE A 77 -16.23 -20.12 4.52
N PRO A 78 -16.38 -19.56 3.31
CA PRO A 78 -16.81 -18.19 3.14
C PRO A 78 -18.28 -18.07 3.52
N TRP A 79 -18.64 -17.08 4.34
CA TRP A 79 -20.04 -16.75 4.57
C TRP A 79 -20.63 -16.07 3.33
N ARG A 80 -21.47 -16.80 2.60
CA ARG A 80 -22.03 -16.36 1.32
C ARG A 80 -23.15 -15.32 1.41
N SER A 81 -23.72 -15.10 2.59
CA SER A 81 -25.00 -14.39 2.77
C SER A 81 -24.93 -12.86 2.80
N LEU A 82 -23.75 -12.24 2.68
CA LEU A 82 -23.61 -10.80 2.69
C LEU A 82 -23.12 -10.27 1.33
N PRO A 83 -24.02 -9.76 0.47
CA PRO A 83 -23.72 -9.42 -0.92
C PRO A 83 -22.80 -8.21 -1.11
N PHE A 84 -22.51 -7.43 -0.06
CA PHE A 84 -21.83 -6.15 -0.18
C PHE A 84 -20.39 -6.13 0.34
N TYR A 85 -19.75 -7.32 0.50
CA TYR A 85 -18.55 -7.35 1.31
C TYR A 85 -17.31 -7.90 0.61
N SER A 86 -16.29 -7.09 0.48
CA SER A 86 -14.97 -7.47 -0.03
C SER A 86 -14.07 -8.16 0.99
N VAL A 87 -14.50 -8.25 2.26
CA VAL A 87 -13.73 -8.88 3.34
C VAL A 87 -14.15 -10.31 3.52
N PRO A 88 -13.23 -11.25 3.73
CA PRO A 88 -13.58 -12.63 3.96
C PRO A 88 -14.15 -12.82 5.35
N LEU A 89 -15.47 -12.84 5.48
CA LEU A 89 -16.08 -13.52 6.60
C LEU A 89 -15.88 -15.02 6.37
N VAL A 90 -14.71 -15.50 6.71
CA VAL A 90 -14.34 -16.90 6.59
C VAL A 90 -14.50 -17.55 7.97
N TRP A 91 -15.40 -18.50 8.08
CA TRP A 91 -15.45 -19.41 9.23
C TRP A 91 -14.27 -20.36 9.12
N PHE A 92 -13.41 -20.37 10.09
CA PHE A 92 -12.31 -21.32 10.24
C PHE A 92 -12.38 -21.97 11.63
N SER A 93 -11.68 -23.08 11.80
CA SER A 93 -11.57 -23.72 13.11
C SER A 93 -10.77 -22.85 14.08
N PRO A 94 -11.36 -22.31 15.15
CA PRO A 94 -10.62 -21.56 16.17
C PRO A 94 -9.48 -22.38 16.77
N LEU A 95 -9.65 -23.71 16.92
CA LEU A 95 -8.61 -24.60 17.44
C LEU A 95 -7.37 -24.68 16.53
N ARG A 96 -7.55 -24.55 15.19
CA ARG A 96 -6.40 -24.47 14.27
C ARG A 96 -5.64 -23.16 14.45
N LEU A 97 -6.37 -22.03 14.60
CA LEU A 97 -5.74 -20.76 14.92
C LEU A 97 -4.95 -20.86 16.22
N LYS A 98 -5.56 -21.42 17.28
CA LYS A 98 -4.90 -21.65 18.58
C LYS A 98 -3.62 -22.46 18.41
N LYS A 99 -3.70 -23.58 17.66
CA LYS A 99 -2.53 -24.43 17.39
C LYS A 99 -1.38 -23.65 16.74
N TYR A 100 -1.66 -22.80 15.74
CA TYR A 100 -0.62 -21.99 15.09
C TYR A 100 -0.03 -20.94 16.03
N LEU A 101 -0.86 -20.31 16.86
CA LEU A 101 -0.40 -19.39 17.89
C LEU A 101 0.50 -20.09 18.93
N GLU A 102 0.10 -21.28 19.37
CA GLU A 102 0.90 -22.10 20.32
C GLU A 102 2.19 -22.65 19.69
N GLU A 103 2.22 -22.87 18.40
CA GLU A 103 3.43 -23.32 17.68
C GLU A 103 4.40 -22.16 17.45
N PHE A 104 3.88 -20.99 17.10
CA PHE A 104 4.71 -19.82 16.84
C PHE A 104 5.17 -19.10 18.12
N HIS A 105 4.42 -19.19 19.22
CA HIS A 105 4.69 -18.48 20.50
C HIS A 105 4.98 -16.99 20.33
N PRO A 106 4.04 -16.17 19.77
CA PRO A 106 4.31 -14.77 19.53
C PRO A 106 4.47 -13.96 20.83
N ASP A 107 5.47 -13.07 20.88
CA ASP A 107 5.59 -12.02 21.87
C ASP A 107 4.78 -10.77 21.46
N VAL A 108 4.60 -10.57 20.14
CA VAL A 108 3.78 -9.52 19.54
C VAL A 108 2.83 -10.12 18.51
N ILE A 109 1.55 -9.73 18.58
CA ILE A 109 0.56 -10.03 17.54
C ILE A 109 0.10 -8.72 16.93
N HIS A 110 0.38 -8.53 15.64
CA HIS A 110 0.00 -7.33 14.90
C HIS A 110 -1.21 -7.62 14.01
N PHE A 111 -2.37 -7.10 14.38
CA PHE A 111 -3.59 -7.15 13.58
C PHE A 111 -3.54 -6.10 12.48
N VAL A 112 -3.69 -6.50 11.22
CA VAL A 112 -3.69 -5.56 10.09
C VAL A 112 -4.99 -5.69 9.30
N GLY A 113 -5.64 -4.54 9.08
CA GLY A 113 -6.91 -4.45 8.38
C GLY A 113 -8.13 -4.66 9.28
N ASP A 114 -9.26 -4.11 8.82
CA ASP A 114 -10.51 -4.04 9.58
C ASP A 114 -11.46 -5.21 9.33
N GLY A 115 -11.05 -6.19 8.56
CA GLY A 115 -12.01 -7.11 8.00
C GLY A 115 -12.00 -8.54 8.52
N TRP A 116 -11.00 -8.93 9.27
CA TRP A 116 -10.89 -10.32 9.75
C TRP A 116 -11.09 -10.44 11.26
N PHE A 117 -12.16 -9.86 11.74
CA PHE A 117 -12.42 -9.72 13.17
C PHE A 117 -12.48 -11.05 13.93
N TRP A 118 -12.97 -12.16 13.33
CA TRP A 118 -12.95 -13.46 14.01
C TRP A 118 -11.55 -13.93 14.34
N GLY A 119 -10.61 -13.80 13.40
CA GLY A 119 -9.21 -14.12 13.64
C GLY A 119 -8.62 -13.27 14.77
N HIS A 120 -8.86 -11.98 14.71
CA HIS A 120 -8.40 -11.02 15.71
C HIS A 120 -9.00 -11.27 17.10
N ILE A 121 -10.34 -11.50 17.20
CA ILE A 121 -11.01 -11.75 18.47
C ILE A 121 -10.50 -13.04 19.12
N TRP A 122 -10.38 -14.15 18.36
CA TRP A 122 -9.88 -15.39 18.92
C TRP A 122 -8.40 -15.29 19.31
N ALA A 123 -7.54 -14.67 18.50
CA ALA A 123 -6.14 -14.46 18.84
C ALA A 123 -6.01 -13.60 20.11
N TRP A 124 -6.75 -12.48 20.21
CA TRP A 124 -6.82 -11.68 21.42
C TRP A 124 -7.28 -12.51 22.61
N PHE A 125 -8.37 -13.28 22.50
CA PHE A 125 -8.91 -14.05 23.60
C PHE A 125 -7.90 -15.00 24.22
N TRP A 126 -7.10 -15.70 23.40
CA TRP A 126 -6.11 -16.66 23.90
C TRP A 126 -4.77 -16.05 24.31
N TYR A 127 -4.40 -14.92 23.74
CA TYR A 127 -3.08 -14.32 23.92
C TYR A 127 -3.08 -12.99 24.67
N ARG A 128 -4.25 -12.47 25.06
CA ARG A 128 -4.32 -11.31 25.95
C ARG A 128 -3.52 -11.57 27.23
N GLY A 129 -2.62 -10.64 27.55
CA GLY A 129 -1.73 -10.79 28.71
C GLY A 129 -0.50 -11.66 28.49
N ARG A 130 -0.40 -12.38 27.35
CA ARG A 130 0.77 -13.20 26.96
C ARG A 130 1.60 -12.55 25.86
N ALA A 131 0.95 -11.96 24.87
CA ALA A 131 1.58 -11.21 23.80
C ALA A 131 1.09 -9.77 23.81
N ARG A 132 1.90 -8.85 23.29
CA ARG A 132 1.48 -7.49 22.97
C ARG A 132 0.59 -7.51 21.74
N ILE A 133 -0.51 -6.79 21.80
CA ILE A 133 -1.45 -6.64 20.68
C ILE A 133 -1.27 -5.26 20.06
N VAL A 134 -0.85 -5.21 18.80
CA VAL A 134 -0.80 -4.01 17.97
C VAL A 134 -1.92 -4.09 16.93
N PHE A 135 -2.58 -2.99 16.62
CA PHE A 135 -3.65 -2.97 15.63
C PHE A 135 -3.47 -1.81 14.64
N THR A 136 -3.34 -2.15 13.35
CA THR A 136 -3.39 -1.19 12.23
C THR A 136 -4.73 -1.36 11.51
N PRO A 137 -5.72 -0.50 11.77
CA PRO A 137 -7.09 -0.67 11.26
C PRO A 137 -7.20 -0.48 9.74
N SER A 138 -6.26 0.23 9.11
CA SER A 138 -6.38 0.67 7.70
C SER A 138 -7.72 1.37 7.47
N TYR A 139 -8.03 2.34 8.35
CA TYR A 139 -9.32 3.00 8.42
C TYR A 139 -9.56 3.84 7.17
N HIS A 140 -10.53 3.42 6.38
CA HIS A 140 -11.12 4.25 5.36
C HIS A 140 -12.42 4.82 5.92
N THR A 141 -12.81 6.03 5.52
CA THR A 141 -14.16 6.53 5.82
C THR A 141 -15.15 5.48 5.35
N LEU A 142 -15.67 4.68 6.29
CA LEU A 142 -16.52 3.55 5.97
C LEU A 142 -17.78 4.05 5.27
N PRO A 143 -18.11 3.52 4.08
CA PRO A 143 -19.39 3.84 3.47
C PRO A 143 -20.52 3.44 4.42
N PRO A 144 -21.71 4.07 4.31
CA PRO A 144 -22.85 3.77 5.18
C PRO A 144 -23.18 2.27 5.28
N SER A 145 -22.93 1.51 4.23
CA SER A 145 -23.12 0.05 4.19
C SER A 145 -22.20 -0.74 5.13
N LYS A 146 -21.14 -0.13 5.65
CA LYS A 146 -20.16 -0.77 6.55
C LYS A 146 -20.26 -0.29 8.01
N TRP A 147 -21.30 0.47 8.36
CA TRP A 147 -21.46 1.05 9.70
C TRP A 147 -21.40 0.00 10.84
N TRP A 148 -21.81 -1.22 10.58
CA TRP A 148 -21.83 -2.34 11.53
C TRP A 148 -20.41 -2.83 11.91
N LEU A 149 -19.36 -2.47 11.16
CA LEU A 149 -17.97 -2.75 11.53
C LEU A 149 -17.44 -1.81 12.62
N LYS A 150 -18.05 -0.62 12.77
CA LYS A 150 -17.60 0.36 13.78
C LYS A 150 -17.48 -0.21 15.18
N PRO A 151 -18.50 -0.91 15.74
CA PRO A 151 -18.39 -1.47 17.07
C PRO A 151 -17.31 -2.54 17.19
N ILE A 152 -17.07 -3.31 16.12
CA ILE A 152 -16.05 -4.35 16.10
C ILE A 152 -14.66 -3.72 16.11
N ASN A 153 -14.41 -2.75 15.24
CA ASN A 153 -13.13 -2.05 15.18
C ASN A 153 -12.89 -1.19 16.42
N ALA A 154 -13.94 -0.62 17.00
CA ALA A 154 -13.85 0.05 18.30
C ALA A 154 -13.42 -0.95 19.39
N PHE A 155 -14.03 -2.13 19.44
CA PHE A 155 -13.64 -3.19 20.37
C PHE A 155 -12.17 -3.59 20.18
N LEU A 156 -11.72 -3.86 18.94
CA LEU A 156 -10.33 -4.22 18.65
C LEU A 156 -9.36 -3.09 19.03
N SER A 157 -9.72 -1.84 18.74
CA SER A 157 -8.91 -0.66 19.13
C SER A 157 -8.77 -0.52 20.64
N HIS A 158 -9.82 -0.83 21.42
CA HIS A 158 -9.74 -0.79 22.87
C HIS A 158 -8.93 -1.95 23.45
N MET A 159 -9.01 -3.12 22.81
CA MET A 159 -8.32 -4.33 23.25
C MET A 159 -6.83 -4.34 22.88
N ALA A 160 -6.43 -3.56 21.89
CA ALA A 160 -5.04 -3.42 21.50
C ALA A 160 -4.24 -2.63 22.57
N ASP A 161 -2.99 -3.02 22.76
CA ASP A 161 -2.03 -2.27 23.59
C ASP A 161 -1.57 -1.00 22.87
N ARG A 162 -1.47 -1.07 21.54
CA ARG A 162 -1.17 0.06 20.64
C ARG A 162 -2.03 0.00 19.37
N VAL A 163 -2.42 1.16 18.87
CA VAL A 163 -3.12 1.32 17.59
C VAL A 163 -2.24 2.20 16.71
N VAL A 164 -1.94 1.74 15.50
CA VAL A 164 -1.10 2.46 14.54
C VAL A 164 -1.96 2.86 13.35
N ALA A 165 -2.15 4.16 13.16
CA ALA A 165 -2.74 4.74 11.97
C ALA A 165 -1.65 5.07 10.94
N LEU A 166 -1.98 5.08 9.66
CA LEU A 166 -1.01 5.36 8.60
C LEU A 166 -0.77 6.84 8.38
N THR A 167 -1.74 7.70 8.76
CA THR A 167 -1.68 9.15 8.62
C THR A 167 -2.40 9.84 9.79
N ASP A 168 -2.14 11.12 10.00
CA ASP A 168 -2.87 11.92 10.99
C ASP A 168 -4.37 12.03 10.68
N LEU A 169 -4.72 12.08 9.39
CA LEU A 169 -6.12 12.04 8.94
C LEU A 169 -6.79 10.74 9.40
N GLU A 170 -6.13 9.62 9.21
CA GLU A 170 -6.60 8.32 9.66
C GLU A 170 -6.67 8.27 11.21
N ALA A 171 -5.65 8.73 11.91
CA ALA A 171 -5.61 8.78 13.37
C ALA A 171 -6.79 9.59 13.95
N LYS A 172 -7.07 10.76 13.38
CA LYS A 172 -8.25 11.56 13.72
C LYS A 172 -9.55 10.81 13.46
N GLY A 173 -9.61 10.08 12.34
CA GLY A 173 -10.74 9.21 11.99
C GLY A 173 -10.97 8.08 13.00
N VAL A 174 -9.92 7.35 13.34
CA VAL A 174 -9.91 6.25 14.32
C VAL A 174 -10.30 6.75 15.71
N HIS A 175 -9.69 7.85 16.17
CA HIS A 175 -10.05 8.45 17.45
C HIS A 175 -11.53 8.83 17.52
N ARG A 176 -12.05 9.48 16.47
CA ARG A 176 -13.46 9.92 16.40
C ARG A 176 -14.44 8.74 16.29
N ALA A 177 -14.12 7.76 15.43
CA ALA A 177 -15.02 6.64 15.13
C ALA A 177 -15.03 5.56 16.20
N TYR A 178 -13.85 5.26 16.78
CA TYR A 178 -13.65 4.14 17.70
C TYR A 178 -13.41 4.57 19.14
N ARG A 179 -13.30 5.90 19.40
CA ARG A 179 -12.98 6.47 20.73
C ARG A 179 -11.68 5.92 21.32
N THR A 180 -10.72 5.59 20.47
CA THR A 180 -9.40 5.13 20.89
C THR A 180 -8.68 6.23 21.66
N GLY A 181 -8.08 5.90 22.79
CA GLY A 181 -7.28 6.84 23.57
C GLY A 181 -6.08 7.37 22.77
N LYS A 182 -5.77 8.66 22.90
CA LYS A 182 -4.64 9.28 22.19
C LYS A 182 -3.29 8.70 22.64
N ASP A 183 -3.20 8.26 23.87
CA ASP A 183 -2.04 7.60 24.47
C ASP A 183 -1.68 6.25 23.82
N LYS A 184 -2.68 5.58 23.27
CA LYS A 184 -2.54 4.30 22.55
C LYS A 184 -2.31 4.47 21.05
N LEU A 185 -2.59 5.65 20.48
CA LEU A 185 -2.64 5.90 19.06
C LEU A 185 -1.33 6.52 18.58
N GLY A 186 -0.63 5.80 17.70
CA GLY A 186 0.54 6.29 16.97
C GLY A 186 0.23 6.49 15.49
N VAL A 187 1.11 7.22 14.79
CA VAL A 187 1.05 7.40 13.34
C VAL A 187 2.35 6.89 12.74
N ILE A 188 2.28 5.81 11.96
CA ILE A 188 3.40 5.24 11.22
C ILE A 188 2.87 4.83 9.84
N GLY A 189 3.36 5.49 8.79
CA GLY A 189 3.01 5.14 7.40
C GLY A 189 3.63 3.82 6.96
N TRP A 190 3.23 3.35 5.77
CA TRP A 190 3.94 2.27 5.09
C TRP A 190 5.20 2.79 4.42
N GLY A 191 6.15 1.90 4.21
CA GLY A 191 7.42 2.23 3.57
C GLY A 191 7.39 2.16 2.05
N ALA A 192 8.45 2.70 1.46
CA ALA A 192 8.81 2.54 0.06
C ALA A 192 10.26 2.04 -0.06
N SER A 193 10.57 1.36 -1.15
CA SER A 193 11.94 0.94 -1.49
C SER A 193 12.21 1.21 -2.96
N VAL A 194 13.47 1.42 -3.28
CA VAL A 194 14.00 1.18 -4.62
C VAL A 194 14.42 -0.28 -4.65
N ASP A 195 14.08 -1.02 -5.70
CA ASP A 195 14.65 -2.36 -5.88
C ASP A 195 16.18 -2.22 -6.03
N GLU A 196 16.95 -3.03 -5.26
CA GLU A 196 18.44 -2.98 -5.22
C GLU A 196 19.12 -3.17 -6.59
N LYS A 197 18.35 -3.50 -7.63
CA LYS A 197 18.86 -3.65 -9.00
C LYS A 197 18.99 -2.34 -9.77
N VAL A 198 18.45 -1.25 -9.27
CA VAL A 198 18.66 0.10 -9.82
C VAL A 198 19.77 0.73 -9.00
N ASP A 199 21.02 0.59 -9.45
CA ASP A 199 22.19 1.21 -8.83
C ASP A 199 22.12 2.73 -9.08
N PRO A 200 21.94 3.57 -8.03
CA PRO A 200 21.91 5.03 -8.20
C PRO A 200 23.21 5.57 -8.77
N ALA A 201 24.34 4.85 -8.61
CA ALA A 201 25.63 5.26 -9.15
C ALA A 201 25.74 5.13 -10.68
N CYS A 202 24.84 4.34 -11.32
CA CYS A 202 24.79 4.27 -12.78
C CYS A 202 24.10 5.47 -13.44
N GLU A 203 23.39 6.30 -12.67
CA GLU A 203 22.67 7.47 -13.21
C GLU A 203 23.60 8.68 -13.39
N GLU A 204 24.61 8.85 -12.55
CA GLU A 204 25.52 10.02 -12.65
C GLU A 204 26.42 10.00 -13.92
N GLU A 205 26.72 8.83 -14.50
CA GLU A 205 27.54 8.73 -15.74
C GLU A 205 26.71 8.80 -17.04
N GLN A 206 25.38 8.62 -16.97
CA GLN A 206 24.50 8.66 -18.16
C GLN A 206 23.91 10.05 -18.43
N GLU A 207 24.01 11.01 -17.51
CA GLU A 207 23.39 12.33 -17.63
C GLU A 207 24.01 13.28 -18.64
N GLU A 208 25.23 13.04 -19.16
CA GLU A 208 25.90 14.02 -20.03
C GLU A 208 25.77 13.77 -21.55
N ASN A 209 25.27 12.59 -22.02
CA ASN A 209 25.49 12.29 -23.46
C ASN A 209 24.35 11.60 -24.24
N GLU A 210 23.15 11.44 -23.75
CA GLU A 210 22.05 10.96 -24.60
C GLU A 210 20.88 11.95 -24.61
N GLU A 211 20.73 12.69 -25.72
CA GLU A 211 19.42 13.21 -26.13
C GLU A 211 18.46 12.03 -26.21
N GLN A 212 17.68 11.81 -25.16
CA GLN A 212 16.60 10.80 -25.17
C GLN A 212 15.64 11.17 -26.32
N THR A 213 15.81 10.52 -27.44
CA THR A 213 15.04 10.81 -28.68
C THR A 213 13.63 10.18 -28.67
N GLY A 214 13.32 9.34 -27.68
CA GLY A 214 12.03 8.64 -27.52
C GLY A 214 10.89 9.52 -26.98
N PRO A 215 9.67 9.00 -26.99
CA PRO A 215 8.52 9.65 -26.35
C PRO A 215 8.69 9.66 -24.83
N LEU A 216 8.28 10.76 -24.17
CA LEU A 216 8.23 10.86 -22.72
C LEU A 216 7.16 9.88 -22.18
N THR A 217 7.45 9.24 -21.05
CA THR A 217 6.57 8.23 -20.44
C THR A 217 5.82 8.80 -19.23
N ILE A 218 4.48 8.85 -19.35
CA ILE A 218 3.58 9.13 -18.23
C ILE A 218 3.11 7.80 -17.68
N LEU A 219 3.50 7.48 -16.45
CA LEU A 219 3.12 6.23 -15.77
C LEU A 219 1.91 6.45 -14.85
N CYS A 220 0.98 5.51 -14.87
CA CYS A 220 -0.15 5.45 -13.96
C CYS A 220 -0.32 4.03 -13.41
N VAL A 221 0.00 3.81 -12.15
CA VAL A 221 -0.10 2.50 -11.49
C VAL A 221 -1.30 2.48 -10.55
N GLY A 222 -2.11 1.44 -10.67
CA GLY A 222 -3.25 1.22 -9.79
C GLY A 222 -4.32 0.34 -10.44
N ARG A 223 -5.14 -0.30 -9.62
CA ARG A 223 -6.25 -1.13 -10.10
C ARG A 223 -7.12 -0.35 -11.09
N LEU A 224 -7.45 -0.95 -12.23
CA LEU A 224 -8.25 -0.30 -13.26
C LEU A 224 -9.72 -0.23 -12.81
N GLY A 225 -10.01 0.74 -11.96
CA GLY A 225 -11.30 0.98 -11.33
C GLY A 225 -11.73 2.44 -11.45
N SER A 226 -13.04 2.70 -11.44
CA SER A 226 -13.60 4.05 -11.62
C SER A 226 -13.12 5.06 -10.58
N HIS A 227 -12.67 4.59 -9.41
CA HIS A 227 -12.17 5.42 -8.32
C HIS A 227 -10.71 5.85 -8.50
N LYS A 228 -9.93 5.17 -9.37
CA LYS A 228 -8.50 5.46 -9.58
C LYS A 228 -8.24 6.51 -10.67
N GLY A 229 -9.26 6.96 -11.39
CA GLY A 229 -9.19 8.14 -12.25
C GLY A 229 -8.42 7.97 -13.57
N GLN A 230 -8.07 6.74 -14.01
CA GLN A 230 -7.39 6.53 -15.30
C GLN A 230 -8.14 7.17 -16.46
N ARG A 231 -9.48 7.10 -16.46
CA ARG A 231 -10.30 7.73 -17.49
C ARG A 231 -10.19 9.26 -17.46
N TRP A 232 -10.04 9.84 -16.29
CA TRP A 232 -9.86 11.27 -16.12
C TRP A 232 -8.47 11.71 -16.61
N LEU A 233 -7.42 10.94 -16.29
CA LEU A 233 -6.08 11.13 -16.85
C LEU A 233 -6.10 11.17 -18.37
N LEU A 234 -6.79 10.22 -19.02
CA LEU A 234 -6.90 10.18 -20.49
C LEU A 234 -7.61 11.41 -21.06
N ASN A 235 -8.59 12.01 -20.37
CA ASN A 235 -9.21 13.26 -20.78
C ASN A 235 -8.22 14.43 -20.68
N VAL A 236 -7.52 14.57 -19.54
CA VAL A 236 -6.49 15.60 -19.34
C VAL A 236 -5.38 15.48 -20.37
N TYR A 237 -4.91 14.26 -20.66
CA TYR A 237 -3.92 14.01 -21.71
C TYR A 237 -4.39 14.47 -23.10
N LEU A 238 -5.63 14.18 -23.47
CA LEU A 238 -6.21 14.64 -24.76
C LEU A 238 -6.21 16.17 -24.89
N MET A 239 -6.41 16.89 -23.79
CA MET A 239 -6.37 18.37 -23.77
C MET A 239 -4.93 18.89 -23.81
N ALA A 240 -3.98 18.16 -23.24
CA ALA A 240 -2.59 18.56 -23.07
C ALA A 240 -1.69 18.22 -24.28
N ARG A 241 -1.87 17.04 -24.90
CA ARG A 241 -0.89 16.41 -25.80
C ARG A 241 -0.43 17.25 -26.99
N MET A 242 -1.32 18.11 -27.53
CA MET A 242 -0.98 19.00 -28.64
C MET A 242 -0.15 20.21 -28.23
N ARG A 243 0.09 20.39 -26.92
CA ARG A 243 0.89 21.43 -26.31
C ARG A 243 2.23 20.92 -25.83
N PHE A 244 2.55 19.63 -26.02
CA PHE A 244 3.85 19.05 -25.68
C PHE A 244 4.88 19.33 -26.75
N ASP A 245 6.09 19.69 -26.35
CA ASP A 245 7.24 19.93 -27.25
C ASP A 245 7.80 18.61 -27.81
N ARG A 246 7.57 17.49 -27.10
CA ARG A 246 7.98 16.13 -27.50
C ARG A 246 6.82 15.17 -27.44
N PRO A 247 6.80 14.10 -28.27
CA PRO A 247 5.81 13.04 -28.15
C PRO A 247 5.80 12.45 -26.73
N ALA A 248 4.61 12.02 -26.28
CA ALA A 248 4.46 11.35 -25.00
C ALA A 248 3.60 10.10 -25.13
N ARG A 249 3.83 9.12 -24.28
CA ARG A 249 3.00 7.92 -24.12
C ARG A 249 2.48 7.82 -22.68
N ILE A 250 1.32 7.16 -22.52
CA ILE A 250 0.78 6.80 -21.20
C ILE A 250 0.90 5.29 -21.02
N VAL A 251 1.37 4.85 -19.88
CA VAL A 251 1.39 3.44 -19.48
C VAL A 251 0.46 3.27 -18.26
N LEU A 252 -0.61 2.48 -18.44
CA LEU A 252 -1.58 2.14 -17.41
C LEU A 252 -1.29 0.73 -16.89
N VAL A 253 -0.76 0.63 -15.67
CA VAL A 253 -0.41 -0.64 -15.03
C VAL A 253 -1.41 -0.96 -13.92
N GLY A 254 -1.92 -2.19 -13.91
CA GLY A 254 -2.72 -2.70 -12.81
C GLY A 254 -3.85 -3.63 -13.22
N ARG A 255 -4.28 -4.43 -12.26
CA ARG A 255 -5.35 -5.42 -12.43
C ARG A 255 -6.69 -4.75 -12.72
N ASP A 256 -7.48 -5.37 -13.58
CA ASP A 256 -8.85 -4.92 -13.88
C ASP A 256 -9.81 -5.10 -12.68
N GLU A 257 -10.49 -4.02 -12.32
CA GLU A 257 -11.63 -4.00 -11.39
C GLU A 257 -12.92 -3.54 -12.11
N GLY A 258 -13.07 -3.92 -13.35
CA GLY A 258 -14.28 -3.66 -14.16
C GLY A 258 -14.21 -2.38 -15.00
N SER A 259 -13.07 -1.70 -15.10
CA SER A 259 -12.93 -0.50 -15.92
C SER A 259 -12.10 -0.69 -17.19
N ALA A 260 -11.37 -1.80 -17.34
CA ALA A 260 -10.45 -2.01 -18.46
C ALA A 260 -11.18 -1.97 -19.83
N ALA A 261 -12.34 -2.60 -19.94
CA ALA A 261 -13.12 -2.58 -21.18
C ALA A 261 -13.54 -1.15 -21.58
N GLY A 262 -13.99 -0.35 -20.62
CA GLY A 262 -14.34 1.05 -20.81
C GLY A 262 -13.14 1.92 -21.20
N ILE A 263 -11.98 1.70 -20.58
CA ILE A 263 -10.71 2.36 -20.90
C ILE A 263 -10.29 2.02 -22.34
N LYS A 264 -10.24 0.73 -22.70
CA LYS A 264 -9.88 0.27 -24.07
C LYS A 264 -10.84 0.83 -25.13
N LYS A 265 -12.15 0.84 -24.85
CA LYS A 265 -13.14 1.48 -25.74
C LYS A 265 -12.87 2.96 -25.95
N PHE A 266 -12.51 3.68 -24.89
CA PHE A 266 -12.18 5.11 -24.97
C PHE A 266 -10.91 5.35 -25.80
N ILE A 267 -9.85 4.58 -25.55
CA ILE A 267 -8.60 4.63 -26.32
C ILE A 267 -8.90 4.47 -27.81
N PHE A 268 -9.71 3.47 -28.17
CA PHE A 268 -10.11 3.25 -29.55
C PHE A 268 -10.91 4.42 -30.13
N GLN A 269 -11.94 4.88 -29.41
CA GLN A 269 -12.80 5.99 -29.87
C GLN A 269 -12.04 7.30 -30.06
N ARG A 270 -10.99 7.54 -29.27
CA ARG A 270 -10.15 8.75 -29.31
C ARG A 270 -8.89 8.61 -30.15
N ARG A 271 -8.69 7.46 -30.80
CA ARG A 271 -7.52 7.15 -31.65
C ARG A 271 -6.19 7.29 -30.90
N LEU A 272 -6.14 6.74 -29.67
CA LEU A 272 -4.97 6.78 -28.78
C LEU A 272 -4.16 5.48 -28.76
N GLN A 273 -4.44 4.52 -29.69
CA GLN A 273 -3.83 3.18 -29.66
C GLN A 273 -2.30 3.18 -29.78
N GLY A 274 -1.71 4.21 -30.38
CA GLY A 274 -0.26 4.38 -30.48
C GLY A 274 0.36 5.15 -29.30
N GLU A 275 -0.46 5.74 -28.44
CA GLU A 275 -0.01 6.63 -27.36
C GLU A 275 -0.34 6.07 -25.96
N VAL A 276 -1.22 5.08 -25.85
CA VAL A 276 -1.65 4.52 -24.55
C VAL A 276 -1.48 3.01 -24.52
N ILE A 277 -0.66 2.56 -23.57
CA ILE A 277 -0.41 1.14 -23.29
C ILE A 277 -1.22 0.75 -22.05
N VAL A 278 -1.93 -0.36 -22.10
CA VAL A 278 -2.64 -0.95 -20.95
C VAL A 278 -2.04 -2.33 -20.72
N THR A 279 -1.14 -2.43 -19.75
CA THR A 279 -0.38 -3.66 -19.49
C THR A 279 -1.23 -4.73 -18.79
N GLY A 280 -2.19 -4.32 -17.95
CA GLY A 280 -2.80 -5.18 -16.96
C GLY A 280 -1.91 -5.33 -15.72
N GLU A 281 -2.02 -6.46 -15.04
CA GLU A 281 -1.16 -6.80 -13.91
C GLU A 281 0.20 -7.27 -14.43
N VAL A 282 1.28 -6.75 -13.88
CA VAL A 282 2.67 -7.06 -14.24
C VAL A 282 3.40 -7.66 -13.03
N SER A 283 4.56 -8.26 -13.26
CA SER A 283 5.45 -8.72 -12.19
C SER A 283 6.07 -7.53 -11.42
N ASP A 284 6.58 -7.80 -10.23
CA ASP A 284 7.22 -6.75 -9.41
C ASP A 284 8.46 -6.17 -10.12
N ASN A 285 9.24 -7.00 -10.82
CA ASN A 285 10.39 -6.54 -11.61
C ASN A 285 9.96 -5.62 -12.76
N GLU A 286 8.96 -6.02 -13.54
CA GLU A 286 8.41 -5.17 -14.62
C GLU A 286 7.81 -3.86 -14.08
N LEU A 287 7.22 -3.89 -12.89
CA LEU A 287 6.69 -2.69 -12.25
C LEU A 287 7.82 -1.73 -11.85
N ALA A 288 8.92 -2.26 -11.30
CA ALA A 288 10.10 -1.47 -10.97
C ALA A 288 10.74 -0.84 -12.23
N GLU A 289 10.84 -1.60 -13.33
CA GLU A 289 11.29 -1.09 -14.63
C GLU A 289 10.40 0.07 -15.11
N TRP A 290 9.06 -0.07 -14.99
CA TRP A 290 8.15 1.01 -15.36
C TRP A 290 8.29 2.26 -14.48
N TYR A 291 8.57 2.10 -13.18
CA TYR A 291 8.85 3.27 -12.32
C TYR A 291 10.16 3.95 -12.72
N ALA A 292 11.22 3.18 -13.00
CA ALA A 292 12.51 3.71 -13.39
C ALA A 292 12.50 4.40 -14.77
N GLU A 293 11.70 3.90 -15.74
CA GLU A 293 11.57 4.49 -17.06
C GLU A 293 10.63 5.70 -17.12
N ALA A 294 9.88 5.99 -16.08
CA ALA A 294 8.84 7.01 -16.11
C ALA A 294 9.40 8.42 -15.95
N ASP A 295 9.06 9.31 -16.87
CA ASP A 295 9.33 10.74 -16.77
C ASP A 295 8.42 11.48 -15.80
N LEU A 296 7.19 10.95 -15.61
CA LEU A 296 6.18 11.52 -14.73
C LEU A 296 5.19 10.45 -14.29
N PHE A 297 4.95 10.37 -12.98
CA PHE A 297 3.89 9.54 -12.43
C PHE A 297 2.60 10.37 -12.25
N VAL A 298 1.49 9.88 -12.79
CA VAL A 298 0.20 10.57 -12.71
C VAL A 298 -0.91 9.64 -12.25
N LEU A 299 -1.54 9.97 -11.11
CA LEU A 299 -2.71 9.23 -10.63
C LEU A 299 -3.74 10.19 -10.04
N PHE A 300 -4.87 10.32 -10.70
CA PHE A 300 -5.97 11.23 -10.32
C PHE A 300 -7.09 10.50 -9.57
N SER A 301 -6.76 9.81 -8.51
CA SER A 301 -7.73 9.11 -7.67
C SER A 301 -8.78 10.05 -7.07
N ARG A 302 -9.98 9.53 -6.86
CA ARG A 302 -11.04 10.23 -6.12
C ARG A 302 -10.81 10.25 -4.61
N TYR A 303 -10.08 9.26 -4.13
CA TYR A 303 -9.71 9.10 -2.72
C TYR A 303 -8.48 8.23 -2.60
N GLU A 304 -7.55 8.60 -1.74
CA GLU A 304 -6.42 7.78 -1.32
C GLU A 304 -6.34 7.75 0.21
N ALA A 305 -6.13 6.56 0.72
CA ALA A 305 -5.97 6.36 2.16
C ALA A 305 -4.54 6.60 2.62
N PHE A 306 -3.57 6.20 1.78
CA PHE A 306 -2.14 6.41 1.99
C PHE A 306 -1.43 6.66 0.66
N GLY A 307 -1.62 5.79 -0.33
CA GLY A 307 -1.08 5.98 -1.67
C GLY A 307 0.33 5.43 -1.85
N LEU A 308 0.58 4.16 -1.50
CA LEU A 308 1.87 3.49 -1.66
C LEU A 308 2.50 3.70 -3.05
N VAL A 309 1.70 3.61 -4.11
CA VAL A 309 2.18 3.77 -5.50
C VAL A 309 2.82 5.13 -5.78
N PHE A 310 2.45 6.17 -5.03
CA PHE A 310 3.13 7.47 -5.14
C PHE A 310 4.53 7.40 -4.52
N LEU A 311 4.64 6.82 -3.33
CA LEU A 311 5.92 6.67 -2.66
C LEU A 311 6.85 5.71 -3.43
N GLU A 312 6.31 4.66 -4.05
CA GLU A 312 7.05 3.79 -4.95
C GLU A 312 7.61 4.58 -6.14
N ALA A 313 6.81 5.41 -6.81
CA ALA A 313 7.27 6.28 -7.90
C ALA A 313 8.33 7.27 -7.41
N MET A 314 8.07 7.95 -6.29
CA MET A 314 8.99 8.92 -5.71
C MET A 314 10.32 8.29 -5.31
N ALA A 315 10.32 7.09 -4.75
CA ALA A 315 11.54 6.37 -4.39
C ALA A 315 12.43 6.08 -5.61
N HIS A 316 11.83 5.92 -6.79
CA HIS A 316 12.54 5.78 -8.07
C HIS A 316 12.91 7.13 -8.73
N GLY A 317 12.78 8.25 -8.02
CA GLY A 317 13.10 9.56 -8.58
C GLY A 317 12.03 10.10 -9.55
N THR A 318 10.89 9.42 -9.70
CA THR A 318 9.83 9.85 -10.60
C THR A 318 8.96 10.92 -9.94
N PRO A 319 8.87 12.14 -10.49
CA PRO A 319 8.02 13.20 -9.95
C PRO A 319 6.54 12.84 -10.07
N VAL A 320 5.72 13.34 -9.15
CA VAL A 320 4.29 12.99 -9.04
C VAL A 320 3.38 14.15 -9.37
N LEU A 321 2.35 13.90 -10.19
CA LEU A 321 1.21 14.79 -10.39
C LEU A 321 -0.08 14.07 -9.97
N THR A 322 -0.84 14.66 -9.04
CA THR A 322 -2.03 14.02 -8.47
C THR A 322 -3.12 15.01 -8.04
N HIS A 323 -4.26 14.49 -7.62
CA HIS A 323 -5.29 15.24 -6.92
C HIS A 323 -4.95 15.46 -5.44
N GLU A 324 -5.34 16.61 -4.92
CA GLU A 324 -5.30 16.92 -3.50
C GLU A 324 -6.47 16.25 -2.75
N VAL A 325 -6.41 14.91 -2.56
CA VAL A 325 -7.49 14.12 -1.95
C VAL A 325 -6.97 13.20 -0.84
N GLY A 326 -7.83 12.88 0.12
CA GLY A 326 -7.52 11.92 1.17
C GLY A 326 -6.24 12.27 1.94
N ALA A 327 -5.34 11.31 2.05
CA ALA A 327 -4.07 11.45 2.74
C ALA A 327 -2.96 12.12 1.91
N ASN A 328 -3.18 12.43 0.63
CA ASN A 328 -2.13 12.97 -0.24
C ASN A 328 -1.48 14.24 0.35
N ARG A 329 -2.26 15.10 1.02
CA ARG A 329 -1.74 16.31 1.70
C ARG A 329 -0.76 16.03 2.84
N GLU A 330 -0.82 14.85 3.44
CA GLU A 330 0.03 14.47 4.57
C GLU A 330 1.21 13.61 4.11
N VAL A 331 1.02 12.82 3.05
CA VAL A 331 2.01 11.86 2.55
C VAL A 331 2.92 12.47 1.50
N LEU A 332 2.42 13.38 0.66
CA LEU A 332 3.13 13.92 -0.49
C LEU A 332 3.54 15.39 -0.24
N LEU A 333 4.30 15.65 0.82
CA LEU A 333 4.68 17.02 1.21
C LEU A 333 5.73 17.64 0.31
N ARG A 334 6.55 16.84 -0.36
CA ARG A 334 7.61 17.24 -1.27
C ARG A 334 7.63 16.32 -2.49
N GLY A 335 8.24 16.77 -3.58
CA GLY A 335 8.39 15.95 -4.79
C GLY A 335 7.10 15.61 -5.53
N ALA A 336 6.00 16.30 -5.22
CA ALA A 336 4.70 16.10 -5.85
C ALA A 336 3.98 17.42 -6.11
N ILE A 337 3.31 17.50 -7.26
CA ILE A 337 2.37 18.56 -7.59
C ILE A 337 0.96 18.06 -7.36
N MET A 338 0.20 18.78 -6.54
CA MET A 338 -1.20 18.45 -6.26
C MET A 338 -2.12 19.51 -6.84
N VAL A 339 -3.10 19.06 -7.62
CA VAL A 339 -4.15 19.95 -8.16
C VAL A 339 -5.48 19.71 -7.46
N ALA A 340 -6.31 20.74 -7.41
CA ALA A 340 -7.65 20.62 -6.84
C ALA A 340 -8.44 19.51 -7.57
N PRO A 341 -9.20 18.67 -6.83
CA PRO A 341 -9.94 17.57 -7.42
C PRO A 341 -10.87 18.03 -8.55
N PHE A 342 -10.83 17.32 -9.66
CA PHE A 342 -11.66 17.56 -10.86
C PHE A 342 -11.45 18.93 -11.55
N ASN A 343 -10.38 19.64 -11.24
CA ASN A 343 -9.97 20.82 -11.99
C ASN A 343 -9.17 20.43 -13.24
N GLU A 344 -9.87 20.13 -14.34
CA GLU A 344 -9.23 19.68 -15.59
C GLU A 344 -8.27 20.71 -16.17
N ALA A 345 -8.58 22.00 -16.05
CA ALA A 345 -7.72 23.07 -16.58
C ALA A 345 -6.38 23.10 -15.83
N ALA A 346 -6.40 23.15 -14.49
CA ALA A 346 -5.19 23.16 -13.69
C ALA A 346 -4.35 21.89 -13.90
N ALA A 347 -5.00 20.72 -13.97
CA ALA A 347 -4.30 19.45 -14.24
C ALA A 347 -3.67 19.41 -15.63
N THR A 348 -4.37 19.97 -16.63
CA THR A 348 -3.85 20.08 -18.00
C THR A 348 -2.65 21.02 -18.06
N ASP A 349 -2.71 22.17 -17.42
CA ASP A 349 -1.64 23.17 -17.43
C ASP A 349 -0.39 22.65 -16.70
N GLU A 350 -0.56 21.99 -15.54
CA GLU A 350 0.55 21.37 -14.82
C GLU A 350 1.15 20.19 -15.59
N LEU A 351 0.33 19.36 -16.23
CA LEU A 351 0.80 18.29 -17.08
C LEU A 351 1.65 18.84 -18.24
N VAL A 352 1.17 19.88 -18.93
CA VAL A 352 1.92 20.53 -20.02
C VAL A 352 3.22 21.13 -19.50
N ARG A 353 3.20 21.83 -18.38
CA ARG A 353 4.38 22.42 -17.76
C ARG A 353 5.44 21.36 -17.46
N LEU A 354 5.05 20.28 -16.76
CA LEU A 354 5.98 19.21 -16.40
C LEU A 354 6.46 18.42 -17.64
N MET A 355 5.65 18.23 -18.65
CA MET A 355 6.08 17.52 -19.88
C MET A 355 7.08 18.33 -20.71
N ASN A 356 6.99 19.67 -20.72
CA ASN A 356 7.85 20.55 -21.51
C ASN A 356 9.10 21.01 -20.75
N ASP A 357 9.10 20.98 -19.41
CA ASP A 357 10.22 21.40 -18.58
C ASP A 357 10.95 20.21 -17.96
N GLY A 358 11.95 19.69 -18.68
CA GLY A 358 12.79 18.58 -18.22
C GLY A 358 13.60 18.91 -16.96
N ALA A 359 14.07 20.16 -16.82
CA ALA A 359 14.80 20.57 -15.63
C ALA A 359 13.90 20.56 -14.38
N ALA A 360 12.68 21.10 -14.50
CA ALA A 360 11.70 21.04 -13.42
C ALA A 360 11.32 19.59 -13.05
N ARG A 361 11.16 18.69 -14.04
CA ARG A 361 10.90 17.28 -13.77
C ARG A 361 12.02 16.63 -12.97
N ARG A 362 13.28 16.79 -13.39
CA ARG A 362 14.44 16.21 -12.68
C ARG A 362 14.56 16.76 -11.26
N ALA A 363 14.46 18.09 -11.10
CA ALA A 363 14.53 18.70 -9.77
C ALA A 363 13.43 18.18 -8.83
N LEU A 364 12.19 18.08 -9.34
CA LEU A 364 11.06 17.54 -8.58
C LEU A 364 11.23 16.04 -8.28
N GLY A 365 11.78 15.27 -9.22
CA GLY A 365 12.07 13.84 -9.05
C GLY A 365 13.14 13.59 -7.98
N HIS A 366 14.22 14.37 -7.99
CA HIS A 366 15.26 14.30 -6.97
C HIS A 366 14.70 14.64 -5.56
N GLU A 367 13.92 15.72 -5.45
CA GLU A 367 13.26 16.07 -4.19
C GLU A 367 12.29 14.97 -3.73
N ALA A 368 11.58 14.32 -4.68
CA ALA A 368 10.69 13.21 -4.42
C ALA A 368 11.42 12.02 -3.82
N GLN A 369 12.56 11.63 -4.43
CA GLN A 369 13.37 10.50 -4.00
C GLN A 369 13.96 10.72 -2.61
N GLU A 370 14.61 11.86 -2.40
CA GLU A 370 15.16 12.23 -1.10
C GLU A 370 14.09 12.15 -0.01
N TYR A 371 12.93 12.78 -0.25
CA TYR A 371 11.83 12.79 0.71
C TYR A 371 11.26 11.39 0.96
N ALA A 372 10.99 10.61 -0.09
CA ALA A 372 10.39 9.29 0.06
C ALA A 372 11.31 8.33 0.83
N LEU A 373 12.61 8.36 0.55
CA LEU A 373 13.56 7.46 1.21
C LEU A 373 13.88 7.89 2.64
N SER A 374 14.00 9.21 2.91
CA SER A 374 14.30 9.72 4.25
C SER A 374 13.12 9.57 5.24
N GLU A 375 11.87 9.75 4.78
CA GLU A 375 10.70 9.71 5.66
C GLU A 375 9.98 8.36 5.66
N PHE A 376 9.97 7.69 4.51
CA PHE A 376 9.22 6.46 4.25
C PHE A 376 10.08 5.29 3.77
N GLY A 377 11.41 5.41 3.75
CA GLY A 377 12.27 4.25 3.47
C GLY A 377 11.95 3.10 4.42
N TRP A 378 11.87 1.86 3.91
CA TRP A 378 11.53 0.71 4.75
C TRP A 378 12.39 0.55 6.00
N PRO A 379 13.73 0.83 5.99
CA PRO A 379 14.53 0.80 7.21
C PRO A 379 14.02 1.79 8.27
N VAL A 380 13.69 3.03 7.88
CA VAL A 380 13.16 4.07 8.77
C VAL A 380 11.80 3.67 9.34
N VAL A 381 10.92 3.13 8.50
CA VAL A 381 9.59 2.67 8.91
C VAL A 381 9.71 1.46 9.84
N ALA A 382 10.60 0.51 9.54
CA ALA A 382 10.82 -0.66 10.38
C ALA A 382 11.29 -0.29 11.79
N GLU A 383 12.21 0.68 11.94
CA GLU A 383 12.63 1.18 13.25
C GLU A 383 11.46 1.73 14.06
N LYS A 384 10.59 2.55 13.46
CA LYS A 384 9.39 3.07 14.12
C LYS A 384 8.46 1.93 14.60
N TYR A 385 8.30 0.86 13.81
CA TYR A 385 7.52 -0.31 14.23
C TYR A 385 8.23 -1.13 15.31
N LEU A 386 9.55 -1.29 15.25
CA LEU A 386 10.34 -1.96 16.30
C LEU A 386 10.19 -1.24 17.64
N GLU A 387 10.21 0.08 17.68
CA GLU A 387 9.93 0.85 18.88
C GLU A 387 8.54 0.53 19.46
N VAL A 388 7.51 0.45 18.61
CA VAL A 388 6.16 0.06 19.03
C VAL A 388 6.14 -1.36 19.60
N TYR A 389 6.91 -2.28 19.02
CA TYR A 389 6.96 -3.67 19.47
C TYR A 389 7.77 -3.86 20.76
N GLN A 390 8.82 -3.07 20.99
CA GLN A 390 9.71 -3.17 22.15
C GLN A 390 9.20 -2.45 23.39
N HIS A 391 8.48 -1.32 23.24
CA HIS A 391 8.04 -0.54 24.39
C HIS A 391 7.23 -1.41 25.35
N SER A 392 7.81 -1.68 26.53
CA SER A 392 7.23 -2.52 27.56
C SER A 392 5.80 -2.08 27.87
N ARG A 393 4.94 -3.05 28.23
CA ARG A 393 3.71 -2.75 28.96
C ARG A 393 4.08 -1.86 30.13
N THR A 394 3.75 -0.58 30.09
CA THR A 394 3.67 0.19 31.33
C THR A 394 2.70 -0.59 32.22
N ALA A 395 3.24 -1.17 33.30
CA ALA A 395 2.47 -1.86 34.28
C ALA A 395 1.34 -0.93 34.73
N ALA A 396 0.09 -1.38 34.49
CA ALA A 396 -1.09 -0.73 35.03
C ALA A 396 -1.28 -1.17 36.46
#